data_087f757fcb55f5505a0ccf0bdf79a2dc
#
_entry.id   087f757fcb55f5505a0ccf0bdf79a2dc
#
_cell.length_a   1.000
_cell.length_b   1.000
_cell.length_c   1.000
_cell.angle_alpha   90.00
_cell.angle_beta   90.00
_cell.angle_gamma   90.00
#
_symmetry.space_group_name_H-M   'P 1'
#
loop_
_entity.id
_entity.type
_entity.pdbx_description
1 polymer ?
#
loop_
_entity_poly.entity_id
_entity_poly.type
_entity_poly.pdbx_seq_one_letter_code
_entity_poly.pdbx_strand_id
1 'polypeptide(L)'
;MSHTSILQFRTANCKNCYKCIRNCPVKAIRVTNQQAQIIEEQCILCEKCIAVCPQHAKVEHDDIPAIQRVIASGKKVIASVHPAYLARYGWNSIGDLEKYLQKMGFWQAFDAAQGAAVMKEEYTRLLREQQQKKLVISSNCPVVVRLIETKYPHLTEYLAPVYSMKQMHAAYLREQYPDASIVYISPCISVMSELKERQSCADYVITFGELNNWMKDIQEKPEREDQKDVYLSRMTAVSGGLIQAMQPINGQKYLSVDGIDQCKEILKELRTGDYADYFIEMNACTNGCIGGAYSLQQEKKLLDALIAISELSMKHGQVDYQKDHHIQMPEIPERKFVQEETYPEKAITKEQFTHVMHEMGKYTKEDELNCGACGYETCRAKAIAVIQGKAEVSMCIPYMREKQEDYANIIIEAMPGLLVTVDYDLNIIQMNKAANDLFDISRKKQLLGKAVGEIMDDYPIINMIAFNREIVQDCIYLNEQKRYIERVLTNDRKNKLILCIMKDVTREKESEKKQNRAKAEAVQMADKLAAEQLRIVHEIASLLGETAADTKVAIEELKQTILQEIK
;
A
#
# COMPACT_ATOMS: atom_id res chain seq x y z
N MET A 1 8.03 28.74 9.41
CA MET A 1 6.64 28.33 9.66
C MET A 1 6.56 26.83 9.44
N SER A 2 6.06 26.04 10.39
CA SER A 2 5.96 24.59 10.26
C SER A 2 4.99 24.28 9.13
N HIS A 3 5.49 23.75 8.02
CA HIS A 3 4.67 23.23 6.94
C HIS A 3 3.83 22.07 7.49
N THR A 4 2.56 22.33 7.76
CA THR A 4 1.62 21.26 8.09
C THR A 4 1.46 20.42 6.83
N SER A 5 1.94 19.20 6.83
CA SER A 5 1.87 18.31 5.67
C SER A 5 0.41 18.11 5.23
N ILE A 6 0.12 18.42 3.96
CA ILE A 6 -1.24 18.29 3.39
C ILE A 6 -1.65 16.83 3.28
N LEU A 7 -0.67 15.94 3.06
CA LEU A 7 -0.91 14.52 2.86
C LEU A 7 0.10 13.69 3.66
N GLN A 8 -0.40 12.83 4.53
CA GLN A 8 0.40 11.98 5.42
C GLN A 8 0.07 10.50 5.26
N PHE A 9 0.93 9.62 5.80
CA PHE A 9 0.68 8.19 5.91
C PHE A 9 0.28 7.81 7.33
N ARG A 10 -0.79 7.01 7.47
CA ARG A 10 -1.04 6.20 8.67
C ARG A 10 -0.18 4.96 8.59
N THR A 11 0.96 4.96 9.28
CA THR A 11 1.94 3.87 9.24
C THR A 11 1.34 2.52 9.64
N ALA A 12 0.48 2.49 10.66
CA ALA A 12 -0.19 1.28 11.14
C ALA A 12 -1.05 0.58 10.06
N ASN A 13 -1.56 1.32 9.07
CA ASN A 13 -2.41 0.77 8.02
C ASN A 13 -1.61 0.32 6.79
N CYS A 14 -0.37 0.73 6.63
CA CYS A 14 0.44 0.41 5.44
C CYS A 14 0.90 -1.06 5.47
N LYS A 15 0.61 -1.81 4.40
CA LYS A 15 1.02 -3.22 4.21
C LYS A 15 2.11 -3.40 3.15
N ASN A 16 2.83 -2.33 2.79
CA ASN A 16 3.95 -2.34 1.85
C ASN A 16 3.65 -3.03 0.49
N CYS A 17 2.44 -2.83 -0.03
CA CYS A 17 2.04 -3.40 -1.32
C CYS A 17 2.59 -2.62 -2.53
N TYR A 18 3.26 -1.51 -2.31
CA TYR A 18 3.89 -0.60 -3.30
C TYR A 18 2.95 -0.06 -4.38
N LYS A 19 1.64 -0.25 -4.24
CA LYS A 19 0.65 0.18 -5.23
C LYS A 19 0.67 1.70 -5.44
N CYS A 20 0.88 2.47 -4.36
CA CYS A 20 1.02 3.92 -4.41
C CYS A 20 2.28 4.38 -5.18
N ILE A 21 3.42 3.69 -5.03
CA ILE A 21 4.66 4.00 -5.75
C ILE A 21 4.50 3.72 -7.24
N ARG A 22 3.89 2.57 -7.56
CA ARG A 22 3.62 2.17 -8.95
C ARG A 22 2.78 3.20 -9.68
N ASN A 23 1.77 3.75 -9.02
CA ASN A 23 0.83 4.72 -9.60
C ASN A 23 1.25 6.18 -9.40
N CYS A 24 2.36 6.46 -8.71
CA CYS A 24 2.83 7.83 -8.55
C CYS A 24 3.50 8.34 -9.85
N PRO A 25 2.92 9.34 -10.53
CA PRO A 25 3.41 9.80 -11.83
C PRO A 25 4.78 10.49 -11.74
N VAL A 26 5.14 11.03 -10.57
CA VAL A 26 6.39 11.76 -10.31
C VAL A 26 7.34 11.02 -9.36
N LYS A 27 6.97 9.77 -8.94
CA LYS A 27 7.75 8.94 -8.00
C LYS A 27 8.12 9.68 -6.69
N ALA A 28 7.22 10.50 -6.18
CA ALA A 28 7.36 11.27 -4.94
C ALA A 28 6.98 10.47 -3.69
N ILE A 29 7.23 9.17 -3.68
CA ILE A 29 7.01 8.28 -2.52
C ILE A 29 8.26 7.46 -2.34
N ARG A 30 8.88 7.59 -1.16
CA ARG A 30 10.01 6.75 -0.74
C ARG A 30 9.55 5.65 0.20
N VAL A 31 10.36 4.60 0.30
CA VAL A 31 10.22 3.57 1.33
C VAL A 31 11.48 3.59 2.19
N THR A 32 11.29 3.70 3.48
CA THR A 32 12.36 3.67 4.48
C THR A 32 11.87 2.84 5.67
N ASN A 33 12.68 1.88 6.12
CA ASN A 33 12.32 0.95 7.20
C ASN A 33 10.97 0.26 6.93
N GLN A 34 10.79 -0.23 5.72
CA GLN A 34 9.57 -0.89 5.25
C GLN A 34 8.29 -0.03 5.43
N GLN A 35 8.41 1.30 5.40
CA GLN A 35 7.28 2.23 5.49
C GLN A 35 7.30 3.21 4.31
N ALA A 36 6.16 3.35 3.65
CA ALA A 36 6.01 4.34 2.59
C ALA A 36 5.85 5.73 3.19
N GLN A 37 6.56 6.71 2.62
CA GLN A 37 6.52 8.12 3.02
C GLN A 37 6.43 9.01 1.79
N ILE A 38 5.73 10.15 1.90
CA ILE A 38 5.64 11.13 0.82
C ILE A 38 6.88 12.04 0.87
N ILE A 39 7.43 12.31 -0.29
CA ILE A 39 8.46 13.32 -0.49
C ILE A 39 7.72 14.60 -0.87
N GLU A 40 7.47 15.47 0.13
CA GLU A 40 6.58 16.62 0.00
C GLU A 40 7.01 17.59 -1.10
N GLU A 41 8.32 17.81 -1.22
CA GLU A 41 8.92 18.72 -2.20
C GLU A 41 8.76 18.21 -3.64
N GLN A 42 8.57 16.91 -3.82
CA GLN A 42 8.36 16.29 -5.14
C GLN A 42 6.90 15.93 -5.41
N CYS A 43 6.05 16.00 -4.38
CA CYS A 43 4.66 15.61 -4.50
C CYS A 43 3.83 16.70 -5.18
N ILE A 44 3.16 16.35 -6.27
CA ILE A 44 2.26 17.24 -7.02
C ILE A 44 0.81 17.19 -6.53
N LEU A 45 0.52 16.49 -5.44
CA LEU A 45 -0.80 16.35 -4.81
C LEU A 45 -1.91 15.83 -5.76
N CYS A 46 -1.57 14.95 -6.70
CA CYS A 46 -2.49 14.42 -7.72
C CYS A 46 -3.45 13.33 -7.23
N GLU A 47 -3.42 12.96 -5.96
CA GLU A 47 -4.33 12.00 -5.31
C GLU A 47 -4.31 10.55 -5.82
N LYS A 48 -3.57 10.21 -6.90
CA LYS A 48 -3.51 8.82 -7.41
C LYS A 48 -3.14 7.81 -6.32
N CYS A 49 -2.25 8.18 -5.41
CA CYS A 49 -1.85 7.29 -4.30
C CYS A 49 -2.97 7.06 -3.27
N ILE A 50 -3.91 8.01 -3.11
CA ILE A 50 -5.10 7.87 -2.26
C ILE A 50 -6.08 6.91 -2.93
N ALA A 51 -6.44 7.20 -4.20
CA ALA A 51 -7.42 6.43 -4.97
C ALA A 51 -7.06 4.94 -5.11
N VAL A 52 -5.75 4.60 -5.26
CA VAL A 52 -5.32 3.22 -5.45
C VAL A 52 -5.02 2.46 -4.16
N CYS A 53 -5.08 3.10 -2.99
CA CYS A 53 -4.67 2.47 -1.73
C CYS A 53 -5.78 1.58 -1.14
N PRO A 54 -5.65 0.23 -1.17
CA PRO A 54 -6.68 -0.66 -0.65
C PRO A 54 -6.76 -0.66 0.89
N GLN A 55 -5.75 -0.06 1.55
CA GLN A 55 -5.66 0.01 3.02
C GLN A 55 -6.06 1.37 3.57
N HIS A 56 -6.44 2.34 2.71
CA HIS A 56 -6.76 3.71 3.11
C HIS A 56 -5.71 4.30 4.08
N ALA A 57 -4.42 4.04 3.76
CA ALA A 57 -3.29 4.42 4.62
C ALA A 57 -2.84 5.87 4.43
N LYS A 58 -3.53 6.70 3.66
CA LYS A 58 -3.28 8.12 3.47
C LYS A 58 -4.34 8.92 4.18
N VAL A 59 -3.90 10.04 4.76
CA VAL A 59 -4.76 10.97 5.49
C VAL A 59 -4.43 12.37 5.00
N GLU A 60 -5.46 13.07 4.63
CA GLU A 60 -5.41 14.49 4.32
C GLU A 60 -5.42 15.33 5.59
N HIS A 61 -5.01 16.56 5.47
CA HIS A 61 -5.20 17.56 6.52
C HIS A 61 -6.71 17.81 6.70
N ASP A 62 -7.19 17.82 7.94
CA ASP A 62 -8.61 17.99 8.27
C ASP A 62 -8.84 19.37 8.91
N ASP A 63 -9.48 20.27 8.19
CA ASP A 63 -9.87 21.60 8.67
C ASP A 63 -11.24 21.61 9.40
N ILE A 64 -12.02 20.51 9.37
CA ILE A 64 -13.38 20.47 9.96
C ILE A 64 -13.39 20.88 11.44
N PRO A 65 -12.50 20.37 12.32
CA PRO A 65 -12.51 20.77 13.72
C PRO A 65 -12.24 22.28 13.94
N ALA A 66 -11.45 22.89 13.05
CA ALA A 66 -11.18 24.32 13.10
C ALA A 66 -12.42 25.12 12.65
N ILE A 67 -13.08 24.70 11.56
CA ILE A 67 -14.31 25.32 11.06
C ILE A 67 -15.42 25.24 12.10
N GLN A 68 -15.62 24.09 12.74
CA GLN A 68 -16.61 23.90 13.82
C GLN A 68 -16.39 24.86 14.99
N ARG A 69 -15.13 25.08 15.38
CA ARG A 69 -14.79 26.07 16.44
C ARG A 69 -15.13 27.50 16.02
N VAL A 70 -14.90 27.84 14.74
CA VAL A 70 -15.26 29.16 14.20
C VAL A 70 -16.77 29.37 14.19
N ILE A 71 -17.53 28.35 13.76
CA ILE A 71 -19.00 28.38 13.78
C ILE A 71 -19.49 28.55 15.23
N ALA A 72 -18.96 27.76 16.17
CA ALA A 72 -19.34 27.83 17.59
C ALA A 72 -19.01 29.19 18.23
N SER A 73 -18.03 29.93 17.71
CA SER A 73 -17.70 31.29 18.17
C SER A 73 -18.70 32.36 17.70
N GLY A 74 -19.67 32.00 16.85
CA GLY A 74 -20.66 32.95 16.28
C GLY A 74 -20.14 33.78 15.10
N LYS A 75 -18.91 33.51 14.61
CA LYS A 75 -18.39 34.19 13.43
C LYS A 75 -19.10 33.68 12.16
N LYS A 76 -19.38 34.57 11.21
CA LYS A 76 -19.94 34.18 9.92
C LYS A 76 -18.97 33.29 9.14
N VAL A 77 -19.44 32.14 8.70
CA VAL A 77 -18.67 31.20 7.86
C VAL A 77 -19.36 31.10 6.50
N ILE A 78 -18.59 31.38 5.45
CA ILE A 78 -19.05 31.34 4.06
C ILE A 78 -18.43 30.16 3.36
N ALA A 79 -19.22 29.43 2.56
CA ALA A 79 -18.73 28.37 1.69
C ALA A 79 -18.58 28.88 0.24
N SER A 80 -17.38 28.68 -0.33
CA SER A 80 -17.11 28.76 -1.75
C SER A 80 -17.04 27.35 -2.31
N VAL A 81 -17.97 26.95 -3.19
CA VAL A 81 -18.11 25.56 -3.59
C VAL A 81 -17.74 25.35 -5.05
N HIS A 82 -16.83 24.41 -5.32
CA HIS A 82 -16.41 24.06 -6.67
C HIS A 82 -17.57 23.49 -7.50
N PRO A 83 -17.78 23.89 -8.78
CA PRO A 83 -18.95 23.50 -9.61
C PRO A 83 -19.14 21.99 -9.78
N ALA A 84 -18.11 21.16 -9.57
CA ALA A 84 -18.24 19.71 -9.58
C ALA A 84 -19.23 19.15 -8.53
N TYR A 85 -19.73 19.98 -7.60
CA TYR A 85 -20.79 19.59 -6.66
C TYR A 85 -22.06 19.13 -7.38
N LEU A 86 -22.38 19.71 -8.54
CA LEU A 86 -23.52 19.36 -9.38
C LEU A 86 -23.45 17.88 -9.81
N ALA A 87 -22.27 17.47 -10.30
CA ALA A 87 -22.01 16.08 -10.69
C ALA A 87 -22.05 15.14 -9.49
N ARG A 88 -21.41 15.55 -8.36
CA ARG A 88 -21.31 14.70 -7.18
C ARG A 88 -22.66 14.45 -6.51
N TYR A 89 -23.42 15.48 -6.30
CA TYR A 89 -24.66 15.39 -5.51
C TYR A 89 -25.92 15.29 -6.38
N GLY A 90 -25.82 15.66 -7.66
CA GLY A 90 -26.96 15.70 -8.58
C GLY A 90 -27.96 16.77 -8.20
N TRP A 91 -27.50 17.89 -7.66
CA TRP A 91 -28.27 19.08 -7.38
C TRP A 91 -28.35 20.00 -8.60
N ASN A 92 -29.37 20.86 -8.64
CA ASN A 92 -29.61 21.75 -9.76
C ASN A 92 -29.06 23.17 -9.53
N SER A 93 -28.87 23.53 -8.26
CA SER A 93 -28.39 24.86 -7.87
C SER A 93 -27.53 24.82 -6.62
N ILE A 94 -26.81 25.91 -6.35
CA ILE A 94 -26.08 26.09 -5.09
C ILE A 94 -27.02 26.16 -3.88
N GLY A 95 -28.24 26.65 -4.05
CA GLY A 95 -29.25 26.73 -2.99
C GLY A 95 -29.61 25.38 -2.38
N ASP A 96 -29.57 24.31 -3.18
CA ASP A 96 -29.79 22.95 -2.66
C ASP A 96 -28.73 22.57 -1.63
N LEU A 97 -27.45 22.90 -1.89
CA LEU A 97 -26.33 22.64 -0.97
C LEU A 97 -26.33 23.62 0.20
N GLU A 98 -26.68 24.89 -0.05
CA GLU A 98 -26.71 25.93 0.97
C GLU A 98 -27.59 25.54 2.15
N LYS A 99 -28.77 24.97 1.90
CA LYS A 99 -29.68 24.50 2.94
C LYS A 99 -29.06 23.46 3.86
N TYR A 100 -28.21 22.56 3.32
CA TYR A 100 -27.45 21.61 4.13
C TYR A 100 -26.37 22.33 4.95
N LEU A 101 -25.61 23.22 4.31
CA LEU A 101 -24.54 23.96 4.95
C LEU A 101 -25.06 24.88 6.07
N GLN A 102 -26.22 25.50 5.88
CA GLN A 102 -26.88 26.31 6.92
C GLN A 102 -27.23 25.47 8.16
N LYS A 103 -27.72 24.22 7.98
CA LYS A 103 -27.96 23.31 9.11
C LYS A 103 -26.66 22.93 9.83
N MET A 104 -25.50 23.01 9.16
CA MET A 104 -24.18 22.80 9.74
C MET A 104 -23.59 24.06 10.39
N GLY A 105 -24.28 25.19 10.30
CA GLY A 105 -23.87 26.46 10.88
C GLY A 105 -23.14 27.42 9.92
N PHE A 106 -23.05 27.10 8.63
CA PHE A 106 -22.60 28.07 7.64
C PHE A 106 -23.63 29.17 7.47
N TRP A 107 -23.16 30.39 7.22
CA TRP A 107 -24.03 31.53 7.01
C TRP A 107 -24.59 31.56 5.59
N GLN A 108 -23.76 31.31 4.56
CA GLN A 108 -24.13 31.32 3.15
C GLN A 108 -23.18 30.46 2.31
N ALA A 109 -23.64 30.00 1.12
CA ALA A 109 -22.83 29.27 0.17
C ALA A 109 -22.89 29.95 -1.21
N PHE A 110 -21.76 29.93 -1.91
CA PHE A 110 -21.59 30.51 -3.23
C PHE A 110 -21.00 29.51 -4.21
N ASP A 111 -21.44 29.54 -5.47
CA ASP A 111 -20.91 28.74 -6.55
C ASP A 111 -19.57 29.36 -7.06
N ALA A 112 -18.47 28.65 -6.95
CA ALA A 112 -17.17 29.12 -7.43
C ALA A 112 -17.10 29.29 -8.95
N ALA A 113 -18.13 28.89 -9.69
CA ALA A 113 -18.32 29.24 -11.09
C ALA A 113 -18.30 30.77 -11.32
N GLN A 114 -18.65 31.58 -10.30
CA GLN A 114 -18.49 33.04 -10.35
C GLN A 114 -17.02 33.43 -10.61
N GLY A 115 -16.07 32.82 -9.89
CA GLY A 115 -14.64 33.03 -10.12
C GLY A 115 -14.15 32.45 -11.46
N ALA A 116 -14.80 31.37 -11.94
CA ALA A 116 -14.51 30.82 -13.26
C ALA A 116 -14.95 31.73 -14.41
N ALA A 117 -16.05 32.49 -14.23
CA ALA A 117 -16.51 33.48 -15.21
C ALA A 117 -15.46 34.58 -15.42
N VAL A 118 -14.90 35.11 -14.33
CA VAL A 118 -13.83 36.11 -14.41
C VAL A 118 -12.54 35.51 -15.00
N MET A 119 -12.15 34.33 -14.52
CA MET A 119 -10.96 33.64 -15.01
C MET A 119 -10.98 33.47 -16.53
N LYS A 120 -12.08 33.03 -17.13
CA LYS A 120 -12.20 32.87 -18.59
C LYS A 120 -12.10 34.20 -19.33
N GLU A 121 -12.60 35.30 -18.76
CA GLU A 121 -12.47 36.65 -19.33
C GLU A 121 -11.02 37.08 -19.32
N GLU A 122 -10.27 36.86 -18.25
CA GLU A 122 -8.85 37.16 -18.16
C GLU A 122 -8.02 36.32 -19.17
N TYR A 123 -8.32 35.04 -19.36
CA TYR A 123 -7.70 34.24 -20.42
C TYR A 123 -8.02 34.80 -21.81
N THR A 124 -9.27 35.20 -22.04
CA THR A 124 -9.70 35.79 -23.31
C THR A 124 -8.98 37.12 -23.56
N ARG A 125 -8.86 37.97 -22.50
CA ARG A 125 -8.11 39.22 -22.56
C ARG A 125 -6.62 38.96 -22.88
N LEU A 126 -5.96 38.09 -22.13
CA LEU A 126 -4.56 37.68 -22.30
C LEU A 126 -4.27 37.27 -23.76
N LEU A 127 -5.11 36.39 -24.32
CA LEU A 127 -4.92 35.87 -25.68
C LEU A 127 -5.18 36.93 -26.77
N ARG A 128 -6.05 37.93 -26.52
CA ARG A 128 -6.31 39.05 -27.44
C ARG A 128 -5.20 40.10 -27.43
N GLU A 129 -4.60 40.34 -26.26
CA GLU A 129 -3.57 41.35 -26.05
C GLU A 129 -2.18 40.87 -26.46
N GLN A 130 -1.96 39.57 -26.67
CA GLN A 130 -0.68 39.03 -27.13
C GLN A 130 -0.30 39.58 -28.52
N GLN A 131 0.64 40.51 -28.55
CA GLN A 131 1.18 41.08 -29.79
C GLN A 131 2.01 40.06 -30.61
N GLN A 132 2.70 39.15 -29.93
CA GLN A 132 3.39 38.00 -30.52
C GLN A 132 2.73 36.72 -30.04
N LYS A 133 2.28 35.89 -30.98
CA LYS A 133 1.71 34.60 -30.64
C LYS A 133 2.74 33.75 -29.91
N LYS A 134 2.42 33.36 -28.68
CA LYS A 134 3.21 32.44 -27.86
C LYS A 134 2.31 31.27 -27.44
N LEU A 135 2.91 30.11 -27.24
CA LEU A 135 2.23 29.01 -26.57
C LEU A 135 1.73 29.49 -25.21
N VAL A 136 0.48 29.15 -24.88
CA VAL A 136 -0.13 29.41 -23.57
C VAL A 136 -0.67 28.14 -23.00
N ILE A 137 -0.25 27.80 -21.78
CA ILE A 137 -0.76 26.67 -21.02
C ILE A 137 -1.66 27.19 -19.89
N SER A 138 -2.83 26.60 -19.72
CA SER A 138 -3.76 27.00 -18.65
C SER A 138 -3.15 26.75 -17.26
N SER A 139 -3.38 27.69 -16.34
CA SER A 139 -2.90 27.64 -14.95
C SER A 139 -4.01 27.34 -13.92
N ASN A 140 -5.19 26.89 -14.38
CA ASN A 140 -6.31 26.62 -13.49
C ASN A 140 -6.13 25.35 -12.63
N CYS A 141 -5.51 24.29 -13.16
CA CYS A 141 -5.25 23.05 -12.44
C CYS A 141 -3.99 23.13 -11.57
N PRO A 142 -4.07 23.16 -10.23
CA PRO A 142 -2.90 23.32 -9.36
C PRO A 142 -1.93 22.15 -9.46
N VAL A 143 -2.40 20.94 -9.77
CA VAL A 143 -1.55 19.76 -9.98
C VAL A 143 -0.67 19.92 -11.22
N VAL A 144 -1.24 20.46 -12.31
CA VAL A 144 -0.49 20.72 -13.56
C VAL A 144 0.53 21.84 -13.33
N VAL A 145 0.12 22.93 -12.68
CA VAL A 145 1.03 24.03 -12.34
C VAL A 145 2.21 23.49 -11.53
N ARG A 146 1.96 22.74 -10.44
CA ARG A 146 3.02 22.17 -9.61
C ARG A 146 3.88 21.14 -10.37
N LEU A 147 3.29 20.38 -11.29
CA LEU A 147 4.05 19.48 -12.17
C LEU A 147 5.03 20.26 -13.05
N ILE A 148 4.60 21.38 -13.64
CA ILE A 148 5.44 22.22 -14.48
C ILE A 148 6.52 22.88 -13.63
N GLU A 149 6.18 23.52 -12.53
CA GLU A 149 7.13 24.18 -11.62
C GLU A 149 8.23 23.22 -11.13
N THR A 150 7.88 21.94 -10.82
CA THR A 150 8.82 20.98 -10.21
C THR A 150 9.55 20.08 -11.20
N LYS A 151 8.94 19.76 -12.36
CA LYS A 151 9.50 18.78 -13.30
C LYS A 151 9.84 19.36 -14.68
N TYR A 152 9.22 20.46 -15.02
CA TYR A 152 9.41 21.14 -16.31
C TYR A 152 9.61 22.66 -16.12
N PRO A 153 10.52 23.12 -15.23
CA PRO A 153 10.64 24.55 -14.87
C PRO A 153 10.92 25.46 -16.06
N HIS A 154 11.51 24.95 -17.15
CA HIS A 154 11.71 25.67 -18.40
C HIS A 154 10.40 25.98 -19.15
N LEU A 155 9.27 25.33 -18.77
CA LEU A 155 7.96 25.62 -19.38
C LEU A 155 7.10 26.56 -18.51
N THR A 156 7.60 27.06 -17.39
CA THR A 156 6.85 27.99 -16.51
C THR A 156 6.52 29.30 -17.22
N GLU A 157 7.33 29.74 -18.18
CA GLU A 157 7.08 30.92 -18.98
C GLU A 157 5.85 30.83 -19.90
N TYR A 158 5.38 29.61 -20.18
CA TYR A 158 4.17 29.36 -20.99
C TYR A 158 2.91 29.23 -20.14
N LEU A 159 3.02 29.14 -18.80
CA LEU A 159 1.86 29.19 -17.93
C LEU A 159 1.22 30.58 -18.01
N ALA A 160 -0.09 30.60 -18.25
CA ALA A 160 -0.84 31.86 -18.24
C ALA A 160 -0.74 32.53 -16.87
N PRO A 161 -0.34 33.80 -16.75
CA PRO A 161 -0.24 34.53 -15.48
C PRO A 161 -1.63 34.91 -14.92
N VAL A 162 -2.59 34.00 -15.03
CA VAL A 162 -3.98 34.14 -14.63
C VAL A 162 -4.22 33.35 -13.35
N TYR A 163 -4.86 33.97 -12.38
CA TYR A 163 -5.27 33.28 -11.16
C TYR A 163 -6.34 32.23 -11.46
N SER A 164 -6.31 31.12 -10.70
CA SER A 164 -7.33 30.08 -10.83
C SER A 164 -8.70 30.58 -10.37
N MET A 165 -9.78 29.92 -10.84
CA MET A 165 -11.15 30.26 -10.45
C MET A 165 -11.36 30.31 -8.94
N LYS A 166 -10.71 29.43 -8.20
CA LYS A 166 -10.82 29.37 -6.75
C LYS A 166 -10.12 30.52 -6.04
N GLN A 167 -8.97 30.95 -6.55
CA GLN A 167 -8.26 32.12 -6.03
C GLN A 167 -9.05 33.42 -6.34
N MET A 168 -9.59 33.54 -7.55
CA MET A 168 -10.43 34.68 -7.92
C MET A 168 -11.68 34.75 -7.08
N HIS A 169 -12.40 33.63 -6.92
CA HIS A 169 -13.61 33.61 -6.12
C HIS A 169 -13.35 33.89 -4.63
N ALA A 170 -12.28 33.34 -4.07
CA ALA A 170 -11.90 33.62 -2.68
C ALA A 170 -11.55 35.10 -2.46
N ALA A 171 -10.86 35.74 -3.42
CA ALA A 171 -10.55 37.17 -3.37
C ALA A 171 -11.82 38.04 -3.44
N TYR A 172 -12.72 37.71 -4.35
CA TYR A 172 -14.03 38.38 -4.44
C TYR A 172 -14.81 38.26 -3.12
N LEU A 173 -14.94 37.05 -2.56
CA LEU A 173 -15.66 36.85 -1.30
C LEU A 173 -15.00 37.57 -0.12
N ARG A 174 -13.67 37.65 -0.10
CA ARG A 174 -12.94 38.39 0.95
C ARG A 174 -13.21 39.89 0.87
N GLU A 175 -13.32 40.46 -0.32
CA GLU A 175 -13.67 41.85 -0.50
C GLU A 175 -15.12 42.14 -0.06
N GLN A 176 -16.05 41.28 -0.48
CA GLN A 176 -17.49 41.45 -0.14
C GLN A 176 -17.80 41.19 1.34
N TYR A 177 -17.04 40.29 1.97
CA TYR A 177 -17.26 39.81 3.33
C TYR A 177 -15.94 39.78 4.15
N PRO A 178 -15.33 40.94 4.45
CA PRO A 178 -13.99 41.01 5.06
C PRO A 178 -13.90 40.32 6.42
N ASP A 179 -14.98 40.32 7.20
CA ASP A 179 -15.01 39.72 8.56
C ASP A 179 -15.44 38.27 8.59
N ALA A 180 -15.88 37.69 7.46
CA ALA A 180 -16.30 36.29 7.41
C ALA A 180 -15.11 35.34 7.29
N SER A 181 -15.27 34.13 7.78
CA SER A 181 -14.34 33.04 7.48
C SER A 181 -14.78 32.34 6.19
N ILE A 182 -13.85 32.21 5.24
CA ILE A 182 -14.11 31.63 3.93
C ILE A 182 -13.60 30.20 3.90
N VAL A 183 -14.50 29.25 3.64
CA VAL A 183 -14.21 27.81 3.48
C VAL A 183 -14.35 27.45 2.01
N TYR A 184 -13.28 26.98 1.37
CA TYR A 184 -13.36 26.46 0.01
C TYR A 184 -13.66 24.95 0.04
N ILE A 185 -14.72 24.52 -0.65
CA ILE A 185 -15.16 23.12 -0.74
C ILE A 185 -14.77 22.56 -2.11
N SER A 186 -13.87 21.57 -2.14
CA SER A 186 -13.11 21.16 -3.30
C SER A 186 -13.26 19.69 -3.68
N PRO A 187 -13.21 19.33 -4.98
CA PRO A 187 -13.02 17.95 -5.42
C PRO A 187 -11.58 17.44 -5.28
N CYS A 188 -10.64 18.27 -4.83
CA CYS A 188 -9.20 18.01 -4.93
C CYS A 188 -8.43 18.60 -3.75
N ILE A 189 -7.50 17.81 -3.15
CA ILE A 189 -6.62 18.28 -2.05
C ILE A 189 -5.54 19.26 -2.52
N SER A 190 -5.18 19.25 -3.81
CA SER A 190 -4.14 20.15 -4.34
C SER A 190 -4.51 21.64 -4.20
N VAL A 191 -5.81 21.93 -4.07
CA VAL A 191 -6.31 23.28 -3.78
C VAL A 191 -5.81 23.78 -2.43
N MET A 192 -5.57 22.88 -1.47
CA MET A 192 -5.03 23.26 -0.15
C MET A 192 -3.67 23.94 -0.25
N SER A 193 -2.77 23.44 -1.13
CA SER A 193 -1.47 24.08 -1.34
C SER A 193 -1.63 25.44 -2.02
N GLU A 194 -2.45 25.52 -3.06
CA GLU A 194 -2.66 26.76 -3.79
C GLU A 194 -3.26 27.88 -2.92
N LEU A 195 -4.25 27.53 -2.07
CA LEU A 195 -4.92 28.50 -1.23
C LEU A 195 -4.20 28.79 0.09
N LYS A 196 -3.42 27.86 0.66
CA LYS A 196 -2.68 28.05 1.92
C LYS A 196 -1.28 28.64 1.71
N GLU A 197 -0.57 28.23 0.65
CA GLU A 197 0.82 28.62 0.42
C GLU A 197 0.98 30.02 -0.20
N ARG A 198 -0.03 30.53 -0.90
CA ARG A 198 0.08 31.74 -1.73
C ARG A 198 -0.73 32.94 -1.21
N GLN A 199 -0.77 33.19 0.10
CA GLN A 199 -1.51 34.30 0.72
C GLN A 199 -2.95 34.42 0.20
N SER A 200 -3.65 33.31 0.23
CA SER A 200 -4.99 33.19 -0.30
C SER A 200 -6.02 33.90 0.60
N CYS A 201 -7.09 34.33 -0.03
CA CYS A 201 -8.23 34.91 0.66
C CYS A 201 -9.16 33.88 1.34
N ALA A 202 -8.90 32.56 1.17
CA ALA A 202 -9.64 31.51 1.87
C ALA A 202 -8.94 31.08 3.16
N ASP A 203 -9.70 30.90 4.25
CA ASP A 203 -9.17 30.53 5.56
C ASP A 203 -9.04 29.01 5.72
N TYR A 204 -9.97 28.25 5.14
CA TYR A 204 -10.05 26.80 5.24
C TYR A 204 -10.36 26.15 3.92
N VAL A 205 -9.93 24.89 3.76
CA VAL A 205 -10.24 24.07 2.59
C VAL A 205 -10.65 22.68 3.05
N ILE A 206 -11.83 22.23 2.59
CA ILE A 206 -12.28 20.84 2.80
C ILE A 206 -12.60 20.19 1.47
N THR A 207 -12.45 18.87 1.43
CA THR A 207 -12.83 18.06 0.25
C THR A 207 -14.31 17.71 0.26
N PHE A 208 -14.87 17.36 -0.90
CA PHE A 208 -16.21 16.76 -0.96
C PHE A 208 -16.32 15.46 -0.15
N GLY A 209 -15.20 14.73 0.03
CA GLY A 209 -15.15 13.54 0.87
C GLY A 209 -15.40 13.87 2.35
N GLU A 210 -14.69 14.87 2.87
CA GLU A 210 -14.84 15.38 4.23
C GLU A 210 -16.24 15.97 4.45
N LEU A 211 -16.71 16.82 3.52
CA LEU A 211 -18.06 17.36 3.57
C LEU A 211 -19.12 16.24 3.63
N ASN A 212 -18.99 15.22 2.78
CA ASN A 212 -19.94 14.11 2.77
C ASN A 212 -19.95 13.33 4.09
N ASN A 213 -18.80 13.16 4.73
CA ASN A 213 -18.72 12.53 6.05
C ASN A 213 -19.39 13.39 7.12
N TRP A 214 -19.18 14.70 7.09
CA TRP A 214 -19.80 15.64 8.01
C TRP A 214 -21.35 15.71 7.81
N MET A 215 -21.81 15.65 6.56
CA MET A 215 -23.25 15.64 6.23
C MET A 215 -24.00 14.37 6.68
N LYS A 216 -23.32 13.26 6.95
CA LYS A 216 -23.95 12.01 7.43
C LYS A 216 -24.68 12.18 8.75
N ASP A 217 -24.25 13.11 9.57
CA ASP A 217 -24.82 13.39 10.89
C ASP A 217 -26.12 14.23 10.82
N ILE A 218 -26.49 14.73 9.62
CA ILE A 218 -27.71 15.51 9.41
C ILE A 218 -28.90 14.58 9.21
N GLN A 219 -29.80 14.52 10.21
CA GLN A 219 -30.95 13.62 10.20
C GLN A 219 -32.04 14.04 9.19
N GLU A 220 -32.26 15.35 9.04
CA GLU A 220 -33.25 15.88 8.11
C GLU A 220 -32.62 16.34 6.81
N LYS A 221 -32.97 15.70 5.70
CA LYS A 221 -32.55 16.13 4.36
C LYS A 221 -33.42 17.30 3.92
N PRO A 222 -32.85 18.47 3.52
CA PRO A 222 -33.61 19.57 2.97
C PRO A 222 -34.32 19.16 1.68
N GLU A 223 -35.50 19.79 1.44
CA GLU A 223 -36.18 19.64 0.15
C GLU A 223 -35.34 20.28 -0.96
N ARG A 224 -35.34 19.63 -2.13
CA ARG A 224 -34.67 20.15 -3.31
C ARG A 224 -35.51 21.22 -3.99
N GLU A 225 -34.81 22.20 -4.58
CA GLU A 225 -35.45 23.17 -5.44
C GLU A 225 -35.47 22.66 -6.88
N ASP A 226 -36.60 22.83 -7.58
CA ASP A 226 -36.70 22.48 -8.99
C ASP A 226 -36.07 23.52 -9.93
N GLN A 227 -35.63 24.66 -9.38
CA GLN A 227 -35.05 25.74 -10.16
C GLN A 227 -33.65 25.35 -10.66
N LYS A 228 -33.49 25.32 -11.98
CA LYS A 228 -32.23 25.08 -12.67
C LYS A 228 -31.58 26.40 -13.05
N ASP A 229 -30.50 26.76 -12.34
CA ASP A 229 -29.64 27.86 -12.74
C ASP A 229 -28.66 27.37 -13.81
N VAL A 230 -28.54 28.07 -14.91
CA VAL A 230 -27.65 27.71 -16.03
C VAL A 230 -26.57 28.77 -16.17
N TYR A 231 -25.30 28.37 -15.96
CA TYR A 231 -24.14 29.26 -16.06
C TYR A 231 -23.02 28.59 -16.83
N LEU A 232 -22.54 29.23 -17.89
CA LEU A 232 -21.52 28.68 -18.80
C LEU A 232 -20.19 28.35 -18.10
N SER A 233 -19.77 29.16 -17.14
CA SER A 233 -18.53 28.99 -16.37
C SER A 233 -18.47 27.68 -15.56
N ARG A 234 -19.59 26.98 -15.31
CA ARG A 234 -19.61 25.65 -14.70
C ARG A 234 -18.93 24.58 -15.56
N MET A 235 -18.81 24.81 -16.88
CA MET A 235 -18.08 23.92 -17.78
C MET A 235 -16.61 23.72 -17.37
N THR A 236 -16.00 24.65 -16.65
CA THR A 236 -14.62 24.52 -16.15
C THR A 236 -14.42 23.30 -15.23
N ALA A 237 -15.50 22.67 -14.77
CA ALA A 237 -15.43 21.41 -14.01
C ALA A 237 -15.12 20.18 -14.88
N VAL A 238 -15.26 20.25 -16.20
CA VAL A 238 -14.98 19.16 -17.15
C VAL A 238 -13.77 19.49 -18.03
N SER A 239 -13.19 18.48 -18.65
CA SER A 239 -12.06 18.65 -19.57
C SER A 239 -12.51 19.38 -20.84
N GLY A 240 -11.72 20.36 -21.30
CA GLY A 240 -12.07 21.24 -22.42
C GLY A 240 -13.12 22.30 -22.09
N GLY A 241 -13.63 22.32 -20.87
CA GLY A 241 -14.71 23.19 -20.47
C GLY A 241 -14.31 24.65 -20.35
N LEU A 242 -13.06 24.95 -20.01
CA LEU A 242 -12.56 26.33 -20.05
C LEU A 242 -12.55 26.86 -21.49
N ILE A 243 -12.03 26.07 -22.44
CA ILE A 243 -12.01 26.42 -23.87
C ILE A 243 -13.43 26.65 -24.39
N GLN A 244 -14.37 25.77 -24.04
CA GLN A 244 -15.77 25.89 -24.46
C GLN A 244 -16.47 27.12 -23.85
N ALA A 245 -16.08 27.51 -22.64
CA ALA A 245 -16.65 28.69 -21.98
C ALA A 245 -16.07 30.01 -22.51
N MET A 246 -14.87 30.00 -23.08
CA MET A 246 -14.23 31.19 -23.67
C MET A 246 -14.84 31.53 -25.03
N GLN A 247 -14.92 32.84 -25.33
CA GLN A 247 -15.27 33.29 -26.69
C GLN A 247 -14.13 32.92 -27.66
N PRO A 248 -14.43 32.29 -28.80
CA PRO A 248 -13.42 31.97 -29.79
C PRO A 248 -12.67 33.22 -30.27
N ILE A 249 -11.35 33.12 -30.41
CA ILE A 249 -10.48 34.18 -30.90
C ILE A 249 -9.94 33.78 -32.27
N ASN A 250 -10.08 34.68 -33.24
CA ASN A 250 -9.68 34.39 -34.62
C ASN A 250 -8.17 34.12 -34.73
N GLY A 251 -7.81 33.02 -35.34
CA GLY A 251 -6.41 32.61 -35.51
C GLY A 251 -5.74 31.99 -34.28
N GLN A 252 -6.48 31.79 -33.15
CA GLN A 252 -6.02 31.02 -32.01
C GLN A 252 -6.42 29.55 -32.17
N LYS A 253 -5.48 28.64 -31.92
CA LYS A 253 -5.75 27.18 -31.88
C LYS A 253 -5.90 26.73 -30.45
N TYR A 254 -6.79 25.78 -30.24
CA TYR A 254 -7.15 25.27 -28.90
C TYR A 254 -6.94 23.77 -28.82
N LEU A 255 -6.34 23.33 -27.73
CA LEU A 255 -6.13 21.90 -27.42
C LEU A 255 -6.50 21.65 -25.95
N SER A 256 -7.28 20.61 -25.70
CA SER A 256 -7.55 20.12 -24.35
C SER A 256 -6.84 18.80 -24.10
N VAL A 257 -6.14 18.71 -22.96
CA VAL A 257 -5.40 17.52 -22.52
C VAL A 257 -5.82 17.18 -21.10
N ASP A 258 -6.23 15.95 -20.86
CA ASP A 258 -6.61 15.48 -19.54
C ASP A 258 -5.94 14.16 -19.15
N GLY A 259 -5.82 13.93 -17.85
CA GLY A 259 -5.05 12.82 -17.31
C GLY A 259 -3.56 13.15 -17.18
N ILE A 260 -3.03 12.97 -15.96
CA ILE A 260 -1.65 13.38 -15.62
C ILE A 260 -0.58 12.70 -16.48
N ASP A 261 -0.82 11.48 -16.94
CA ASP A 261 0.15 10.75 -17.77
C ASP A 261 0.19 11.35 -19.18
N GLN A 262 -0.96 11.72 -19.77
CA GLN A 262 -1.03 12.44 -21.05
C GLN A 262 -0.42 13.84 -20.94
N CYS A 263 -0.74 14.58 -19.85
CA CYS A 263 -0.08 15.87 -19.61
C CYS A 263 1.45 15.75 -19.59
N LYS A 264 2.00 14.71 -18.94
CA LYS A 264 3.45 14.47 -18.90
C LYS A 264 4.05 14.19 -20.29
N GLU A 265 3.36 13.38 -21.11
CA GLU A 265 3.85 13.09 -22.48
C GLU A 265 3.87 14.37 -23.32
N ILE A 266 2.80 15.15 -23.32
CA ILE A 266 2.75 16.44 -24.03
C ILE A 266 3.84 17.40 -23.52
N LEU A 267 4.01 17.55 -22.20
CA LEU A 267 5.03 18.44 -21.62
C LEU A 267 6.47 18.03 -21.99
N LYS A 268 6.74 16.73 -22.18
CA LYS A 268 8.06 16.26 -22.67
C LYS A 268 8.32 16.63 -24.13
N GLU A 269 7.27 16.68 -24.95
CA GLU A 269 7.35 16.93 -26.38
C GLU A 269 7.36 18.44 -26.71
N LEU A 270 6.84 19.28 -25.78
CA LEU A 270 6.81 20.72 -25.99
C LEU A 270 8.22 21.32 -26.14
N ARG A 271 8.48 21.86 -27.30
CA ARG A 271 9.70 22.59 -27.61
C ARG A 271 9.40 24.08 -27.82
N THR A 272 10.34 24.93 -27.48
CA THR A 272 10.22 26.36 -27.66
C THR A 272 10.03 26.70 -29.15
N GLY A 273 8.95 27.43 -29.46
CA GLY A 273 8.67 27.98 -30.78
C GLY A 273 7.77 27.16 -31.71
N ASP A 274 7.58 25.88 -31.47
CA ASP A 274 6.87 25.02 -32.42
C ASP A 274 5.34 25.17 -32.36
N TYR A 275 4.77 25.77 -31.27
CA TYR A 275 3.34 25.79 -30.98
C TYR A 275 2.84 27.20 -30.59
N ALA A 276 3.40 28.21 -31.18
CA ALA A 276 3.20 29.62 -30.78
C ALA A 276 1.74 30.13 -30.83
N ASP A 277 0.88 29.52 -31.62
CA ASP A 277 -0.54 29.87 -31.76
C ASP A 277 -1.51 28.97 -31.01
N TYR A 278 -0.97 28.13 -30.11
CA TYR A 278 -1.79 27.21 -29.32
C TYR A 278 -2.09 27.75 -27.91
N PHE A 279 -3.34 27.60 -27.50
CA PHE A 279 -3.76 27.60 -26.09
C PHE A 279 -4.05 26.16 -25.68
N ILE A 280 -3.35 25.67 -24.64
CA ILE A 280 -3.52 24.29 -24.15
C ILE A 280 -4.17 24.32 -22.78
N GLU A 281 -5.41 23.83 -22.69
CA GLU A 281 -6.05 23.53 -21.41
C GLU A 281 -5.56 22.18 -20.91
N MET A 282 -4.91 22.15 -19.73
CA MET A 282 -4.40 20.92 -19.12
C MET A 282 -5.10 20.62 -17.79
N ASN A 283 -5.61 19.41 -17.66
CA ASN A 283 -6.24 18.90 -16.46
C ASN A 283 -5.56 17.59 -16.00
N ALA A 284 -5.12 17.50 -14.73
CA ALA A 284 -4.45 16.31 -14.22
C ALA A 284 -5.38 15.09 -14.06
N CYS A 285 -6.68 15.31 -13.89
CA CYS A 285 -7.68 14.26 -13.78
C CYS A 285 -8.33 14.01 -15.14
N THR A 286 -8.52 12.74 -15.50
CA THR A 286 -9.29 12.35 -16.69
C THR A 286 -10.72 12.84 -16.54
N ASN A 287 -11.30 13.44 -17.59
CA ASN A 287 -12.59 14.14 -17.63
C ASN A 287 -12.63 15.44 -16.81
N GLY A 288 -11.50 16.04 -16.46
CA GLY A 288 -11.44 17.26 -15.66
C GLY A 288 -11.70 17.02 -14.16
N CYS A 289 -12.13 18.06 -13.46
CA CYS A 289 -12.32 18.01 -12.00
C CYS A 289 -13.39 17.00 -11.55
N ILE A 290 -14.39 16.70 -12.39
CA ILE A 290 -15.40 15.66 -12.06
C ILE A 290 -14.81 14.25 -12.00
N GLY A 291 -13.66 14.00 -12.63
CA GLY A 291 -12.91 12.73 -12.56
C GLY A 291 -11.94 12.64 -11.38
N GLY A 292 -11.86 13.65 -10.50
CA GLY A 292 -11.01 13.69 -9.32
C GLY A 292 -11.41 12.64 -8.26
N ALA A 293 -10.49 12.35 -7.34
CA ALA A 293 -10.67 11.29 -6.33
C ALA A 293 -11.87 11.51 -5.40
N TYR A 294 -12.25 12.78 -5.18
CA TYR A 294 -13.38 13.15 -4.30
C TYR A 294 -14.64 13.59 -5.05
N SER A 295 -14.64 13.56 -6.40
CA SER A 295 -15.73 14.11 -7.21
C SER A 295 -16.91 13.16 -7.37
N LEU A 296 -16.69 11.91 -7.78
CA LEU A 296 -17.75 10.93 -8.00
C LEU A 296 -17.87 9.96 -6.82
N GLN A 297 -19.11 9.61 -6.47
CA GLN A 297 -19.38 8.47 -5.60
C GLN A 297 -19.29 7.17 -6.44
N GLN A 298 -18.93 6.04 -5.80
CA GLN A 298 -18.78 4.74 -6.47
C GLN A 298 -20.03 4.30 -7.26
N GLU A 299 -21.22 4.79 -6.90
CA GLU A 299 -22.50 4.43 -7.50
C GLU A 299 -22.92 5.34 -8.67
N LYS A 300 -22.29 6.54 -8.83
CA LYS A 300 -22.65 7.49 -9.89
C LYS A 300 -21.88 7.21 -11.17
N LYS A 301 -22.60 7.16 -12.29
CA LYS A 301 -22.01 6.98 -13.61
C LYS A 301 -21.40 8.30 -14.10
N LEU A 302 -20.23 8.21 -14.71
CA LEU A 302 -19.55 9.36 -15.31
C LEU A 302 -20.42 10.07 -16.35
N LEU A 303 -21.17 9.32 -17.15
CA LEU A 303 -22.06 9.89 -18.16
C LEU A 303 -23.13 10.80 -17.54
N ASP A 304 -23.74 10.37 -16.44
CA ASP A 304 -24.77 11.19 -15.74
C ASP A 304 -24.17 12.50 -15.20
N ALA A 305 -22.91 12.45 -14.73
CA ALA A 305 -22.18 13.60 -14.26
C ALA A 305 -21.87 14.61 -15.39
N LEU A 306 -21.44 14.10 -16.55
CA LEU A 306 -21.19 14.93 -17.74
C LEU A 306 -22.47 15.58 -18.26
N ILE A 307 -23.57 14.82 -18.33
CA ILE A 307 -24.88 15.33 -18.73
C ILE A 307 -25.33 16.45 -17.77
N ALA A 308 -25.27 16.21 -16.46
CA ALA A 308 -25.69 17.19 -15.46
C ALA A 308 -24.91 18.50 -15.58
N ILE A 309 -23.58 18.47 -15.73
CA ILE A 309 -22.78 19.68 -15.93
C ILE A 309 -23.17 20.37 -17.24
N SER A 310 -23.33 19.61 -18.33
CA SER A 310 -23.69 20.18 -19.64
C SER A 310 -25.07 20.85 -19.61
N GLU A 311 -26.10 20.22 -19.06
CA GLU A 311 -27.44 20.78 -18.94
C GLU A 311 -27.52 22.04 -18.08
N LEU A 312 -26.70 22.10 -17.01
CA LEU A 312 -26.64 23.22 -16.07
C LEU A 312 -25.61 24.31 -16.48
N SER A 313 -24.93 24.10 -17.59
CA SER A 313 -23.99 25.07 -18.17
C SER A 313 -24.46 25.60 -19.52
N MET A 314 -25.16 24.80 -20.31
CA MET A 314 -25.58 25.13 -21.67
C MET A 314 -27.07 24.88 -21.84
N LYS A 315 -27.80 25.85 -22.44
CA LYS A 315 -29.20 25.69 -22.73
C LYS A 315 -29.42 24.84 -23.99
N HIS A 316 -30.02 23.67 -23.86
CA HIS A 316 -30.22 22.72 -24.99
C HIS A 316 -28.94 22.39 -25.77
N GLY A 317 -27.78 22.32 -25.08
CA GLY A 317 -26.50 22.06 -25.71
C GLY A 317 -25.88 23.24 -26.47
N GLN A 318 -26.50 24.42 -26.43
CA GLN A 318 -25.99 25.65 -27.05
C GLN A 318 -25.25 26.52 -26.02
N VAL A 319 -24.09 27.01 -26.41
CA VAL A 319 -23.28 27.93 -25.61
C VAL A 319 -23.90 29.31 -25.67
N ASP A 320 -24.24 29.86 -24.52
CA ASP A 320 -24.73 31.22 -24.36
C ASP A 320 -23.73 32.04 -23.54
N TYR A 321 -22.86 32.77 -24.22
CA TYR A 321 -21.80 33.58 -23.58
C TYR A 321 -22.37 34.75 -22.77
N GLN A 322 -23.63 35.16 -22.98
CA GLN A 322 -24.27 36.24 -22.21
C GLN A 322 -24.87 35.73 -20.89
N LYS A 323 -25.11 34.42 -20.80
CA LYS A 323 -25.73 33.80 -19.64
C LYS A 323 -24.66 33.22 -18.71
N ASP A 324 -23.97 34.09 -18.01
CA ASP A 324 -22.91 33.70 -17.07
C ASP A 324 -22.92 34.59 -15.83
N HIS A 325 -22.13 34.23 -14.85
CA HIS A 325 -21.95 35.06 -13.67
C HIS A 325 -21.15 36.31 -14.02
N HIS A 326 -21.70 37.46 -13.68
CA HIS A 326 -20.98 38.72 -13.77
C HIS A 326 -20.68 39.23 -12.37
N ILE A 327 -19.45 39.16 -11.96
CA ILE A 327 -18.94 39.69 -10.69
C ILE A 327 -17.87 40.73 -10.97
N GLN A 328 -17.87 41.80 -10.20
CA GLN A 328 -16.86 42.82 -10.30
C GLN A 328 -15.68 42.43 -9.40
N MET A 329 -14.52 42.20 -9.98
CA MET A 329 -13.34 41.73 -9.25
C MET A 329 -12.52 42.90 -8.71
N PRO A 330 -11.89 42.73 -7.52
CA PRO A 330 -10.84 43.64 -7.09
C PRO A 330 -9.66 43.57 -8.06
N GLU A 331 -8.85 44.60 -8.04
CA GLU A 331 -7.59 44.62 -8.81
C GLU A 331 -6.65 43.56 -8.23
N ILE A 332 -6.32 42.52 -9.01
CA ILE A 332 -5.46 41.41 -8.58
C ILE A 332 -4.17 41.50 -9.41
N PRO A 333 -2.99 41.48 -8.79
CA PRO A 333 -1.71 41.48 -9.52
C PRO A 333 -1.56 40.21 -10.36
N GLU A 334 -0.72 40.25 -11.37
CA GLU A 334 -0.42 39.05 -12.17
C GLU A 334 0.10 37.90 -11.32
N ARG A 335 -0.35 36.70 -11.64
CA ARG A 335 0.08 35.48 -10.98
C ARG A 335 1.52 35.16 -11.33
N LYS A 336 2.36 34.94 -10.33
CA LYS A 336 3.76 34.53 -10.49
C LYS A 336 3.91 33.04 -10.21
N PHE A 337 4.75 32.39 -11.02
CA PHE A 337 5.09 30.97 -10.84
C PHE A 337 6.51 30.84 -10.30
N VAL A 338 6.74 29.80 -9.51
CA VAL A 338 8.04 29.51 -8.94
C VAL A 338 8.75 28.51 -9.87
N GLN A 339 9.95 28.85 -10.29
CA GLN A 339 10.85 27.86 -10.88
C GLN A 339 11.54 27.16 -9.71
N GLU A 340 10.97 26.05 -9.25
CA GLU A 340 11.67 25.23 -8.29
C GLU A 340 12.87 24.60 -8.99
N GLU A 341 14.08 24.83 -8.46
CA GLU A 341 15.25 24.10 -8.93
C GLU A 341 14.94 22.61 -8.84
N THR A 342 14.99 21.93 -9.98
CA THR A 342 14.90 20.47 -9.99
C THR A 342 15.91 19.96 -8.98
N TYR A 343 15.47 19.24 -7.97
CA TYR A 343 16.36 18.58 -7.00
C TYR A 343 17.51 17.96 -7.79
N PRO A 344 18.77 18.40 -7.58
CA PRO A 344 19.88 17.89 -8.37
C PRO A 344 19.89 16.38 -8.18
N GLU A 345 19.56 15.66 -9.24
CA GLU A 345 19.74 14.22 -9.24
C GLU A 345 21.23 14.00 -8.95
N LYS A 346 21.53 13.38 -7.80
CA LYS A 346 22.92 13.07 -7.45
C LYS A 346 23.52 12.36 -8.64
N ALA A 347 24.65 12.88 -9.13
CA ALA A 347 25.39 12.22 -10.20
C ALA A 347 25.69 10.79 -9.77
N ILE A 348 25.15 9.82 -10.47
CA ILE A 348 25.26 8.39 -10.14
C ILE A 348 26.47 7.86 -10.87
N THR A 349 27.45 7.35 -10.11
CA THR A 349 28.61 6.72 -10.73
C THR A 349 28.26 5.31 -11.25
N LYS A 350 29.01 4.86 -12.24
CA LYS A 350 28.82 3.53 -12.82
C LYS A 350 29.03 2.42 -11.75
N GLU A 351 29.97 2.66 -10.84
CA GLU A 351 30.31 1.73 -9.74
C GLU A 351 29.11 1.60 -8.76
N GLN A 352 28.55 2.74 -8.32
CA GLN A 352 27.35 2.75 -7.45
C GLN A 352 26.18 2.04 -8.10
N PHE A 353 25.96 2.30 -9.38
CA PHE A 353 24.87 1.67 -10.13
C PHE A 353 25.07 0.15 -10.22
N THR A 354 26.27 -0.30 -10.60
CA THR A 354 26.59 -1.74 -10.69
C THR A 354 26.48 -2.42 -9.34
N HIS A 355 26.97 -1.79 -8.27
CA HIS A 355 26.88 -2.32 -6.91
C HIS A 355 25.42 -2.58 -6.50
N VAL A 356 24.54 -1.60 -6.66
CA VAL A 356 23.11 -1.75 -6.31
C VAL A 356 22.41 -2.78 -7.20
N MET A 357 22.76 -2.87 -8.49
CA MET A 357 22.23 -3.92 -9.37
C MET A 357 22.61 -5.31 -8.85
N HIS A 358 23.86 -5.52 -8.44
CA HIS A 358 24.32 -6.78 -7.85
C HIS A 358 23.62 -7.08 -6.52
N GLU A 359 23.45 -6.07 -5.64
CA GLU A 359 22.70 -6.23 -4.39
C GLU A 359 21.23 -6.64 -4.62
N MET A 360 20.66 -6.30 -5.78
CA MET A 360 19.33 -6.75 -6.19
C MET A 360 19.32 -8.11 -6.89
N GLY A 361 20.47 -8.82 -6.94
CA GLY A 361 20.62 -10.10 -7.67
C GLY A 361 20.56 -9.93 -9.19
N LYS A 362 21.02 -8.78 -9.74
CA LYS A 362 21.00 -8.48 -11.18
C LYS A 362 22.44 -8.34 -11.68
N TYR A 363 23.01 -9.45 -12.15
CA TYR A 363 24.38 -9.53 -12.63
C TYR A 363 24.46 -9.38 -14.15
N THR A 364 23.44 -9.85 -14.87
CA THR A 364 23.34 -9.83 -16.33
C THR A 364 22.05 -9.12 -16.80
N LYS A 365 21.92 -8.89 -18.09
CA LYS A 365 20.69 -8.31 -18.66
C LYS A 365 19.50 -9.25 -18.57
N GLU A 366 19.74 -10.55 -18.61
CA GLU A 366 18.72 -11.60 -18.49
C GLU A 366 18.07 -11.59 -17.11
N ASP A 367 18.80 -11.18 -16.07
CA ASP A 367 18.28 -11.05 -14.70
C ASP A 367 17.35 -9.84 -14.54
N GLU A 368 17.39 -8.88 -15.48
CA GLU A 368 16.56 -7.69 -15.46
C GLU A 368 15.13 -7.99 -15.93
N LEU A 369 14.30 -8.62 -15.08
CA LEU A 369 12.92 -9.02 -15.42
C LEU A 369 11.99 -7.85 -15.76
N ASN A 370 12.31 -6.63 -15.34
CA ASN A 370 11.52 -5.41 -15.55
C ASN A 370 10.01 -5.58 -15.24
N CYS A 371 9.68 -6.38 -14.23
CA CYS A 371 8.31 -6.82 -13.92
C CYS A 371 7.42 -5.73 -13.30
N GLY A 372 7.98 -4.57 -12.92
CA GLY A 372 7.24 -3.45 -12.31
C GLY A 372 6.66 -3.70 -10.93
N ALA A 373 6.80 -4.89 -10.33
CA ALA A 373 6.19 -5.26 -9.05
C ALA A 373 6.63 -4.36 -7.88
N CYS A 374 7.86 -3.88 -7.88
CA CYS A 374 8.41 -2.95 -6.89
C CYS A 374 7.90 -1.51 -7.04
N GLY A 375 7.14 -1.19 -8.10
CA GLY A 375 6.64 0.15 -8.39
C GLY A 375 7.48 0.98 -9.36
N TYR A 376 8.58 0.43 -9.87
CA TYR A 376 9.43 1.03 -10.90
C TYR A 376 9.30 0.25 -12.20
N GLU A 377 9.30 0.93 -13.34
CA GLU A 377 9.08 0.33 -14.66
C GLU A 377 10.20 -0.62 -15.07
N THR A 378 11.44 -0.30 -14.69
CA THR A 378 12.61 -1.11 -14.99
C THR A 378 13.45 -1.39 -13.75
N CYS A 379 14.23 -2.48 -13.76
CA CYS A 379 15.21 -2.78 -12.72
C CYS A 379 16.23 -1.67 -12.57
N ARG A 380 16.63 -1.03 -13.69
CA ARG A 380 17.55 0.11 -13.72
C ARG A 380 16.96 1.35 -13.03
N ALA A 381 15.71 1.70 -13.33
CA ALA A 381 15.01 2.80 -12.67
C ALA A 381 14.90 2.58 -11.15
N LYS A 382 14.70 1.33 -10.72
CA LYS A 382 14.73 0.98 -9.29
C LYS A 382 16.12 1.16 -8.69
N ALA A 383 17.18 0.71 -9.35
CA ALA A 383 18.55 0.87 -8.85
C ALA A 383 18.89 2.36 -8.63
N ILE A 384 18.52 3.22 -9.58
CA ILE A 384 18.64 4.67 -9.46
C ILE A 384 17.89 5.18 -8.23
N ALA A 385 16.65 4.74 -8.02
CA ALA A 385 15.84 5.14 -6.89
C ALA A 385 16.44 4.67 -5.54
N VAL A 386 17.09 3.50 -5.48
CA VAL A 386 17.82 3.03 -4.30
C VAL A 386 19.00 3.94 -4.00
N ILE A 387 19.81 4.29 -4.99
CA ILE A 387 20.96 5.20 -4.84
C ILE A 387 20.50 6.59 -4.36
N GLN A 388 19.35 7.05 -4.84
CA GLN A 388 18.74 8.31 -4.42
C GLN A 388 18.06 8.26 -3.05
N GLY A 389 18.03 7.09 -2.37
CA GLY A 389 17.36 6.92 -1.07
C GLY A 389 15.82 6.92 -1.14
N LYS A 390 15.26 6.69 -2.33
CA LYS A 390 13.79 6.63 -2.55
C LYS A 390 13.24 5.22 -2.44
N ALA A 391 14.08 4.19 -2.58
CA ALA A 391 13.69 2.79 -2.56
C ALA A 391 14.68 1.95 -1.76
N GLU A 392 14.23 0.79 -1.29
CA GLU A 392 15.06 -0.23 -0.67
C GLU A 392 15.26 -1.43 -1.60
N VAL A 393 16.39 -2.11 -1.51
CA VAL A 393 16.68 -3.34 -2.25
C VAL A 393 15.60 -4.39 -1.98
N SER A 394 15.15 -4.48 -0.73
CA SER A 394 14.09 -5.39 -0.24
C SER A 394 12.73 -5.26 -0.95
N MET A 395 12.49 -4.18 -1.68
CA MET A 395 11.27 -4.01 -2.49
C MET A 395 11.24 -4.90 -3.74
N CYS A 396 12.36 -5.54 -4.13
CA CYS A 396 12.39 -6.46 -5.28
C CYS A 396 11.74 -7.79 -4.91
N ILE A 397 10.52 -8.02 -5.35
CA ILE A 397 9.77 -9.23 -4.99
C ILE A 397 10.47 -10.51 -5.47
N PRO A 398 10.93 -10.63 -6.75
CA PRO A 398 11.67 -11.80 -7.18
C PRO A 398 12.93 -12.07 -6.33
N TYR A 399 13.74 -11.03 -6.08
CA TYR A 399 14.94 -11.15 -5.26
C TYR A 399 14.63 -11.55 -3.80
N MET A 400 13.60 -10.95 -3.20
CA MET A 400 13.19 -11.30 -1.83
C MET A 400 12.69 -12.73 -1.73
N ARG A 401 11.99 -13.21 -2.75
CA ARG A 401 11.53 -14.60 -2.81
C ARG A 401 12.71 -15.57 -2.93
N GLU A 402 13.63 -15.32 -3.85
CA GLU A 402 14.85 -16.08 -4.02
C GLU A 402 15.66 -16.12 -2.71
N LYS A 403 15.87 -14.97 -2.08
CA LYS A 403 16.58 -14.87 -0.80
C LYS A 403 15.86 -15.60 0.35
N GLN A 404 14.53 -15.63 0.37
CA GLN A 404 13.76 -16.41 1.36
C GLN A 404 13.89 -17.91 1.10
N GLU A 405 13.88 -18.34 -0.16
CA GLU A 405 14.11 -19.73 -0.55
C GLU A 405 15.52 -20.16 -0.17
N ASP A 406 16.53 -19.31 -0.42
CA ASP A 406 17.92 -19.56 0.00
C ASP A 406 18.07 -19.69 1.51
N TYR A 407 17.46 -18.79 2.31
CA TYR A 407 17.50 -18.89 3.76
C TYR A 407 16.80 -20.15 4.28
N ALA A 408 15.66 -20.52 3.72
CA ALA A 408 14.97 -21.74 4.08
C ALA A 408 15.85 -22.96 3.79
N ASN A 409 16.49 -23.00 2.62
CA ASN A 409 17.41 -24.07 2.24
C ASN A 409 18.64 -24.12 3.16
N ILE A 410 19.25 -22.97 3.48
CA ILE A 410 20.39 -22.92 4.43
C ILE A 410 19.99 -23.47 5.80
N ILE A 411 18.83 -23.11 6.33
CA ILE A 411 18.34 -23.61 7.61
C ILE A 411 18.13 -25.13 7.55
N ILE A 412 17.49 -25.62 6.50
CA ILE A 412 17.23 -27.04 6.28
C ILE A 412 18.55 -27.82 6.19
N GLU A 413 19.50 -27.34 5.40
CA GLU A 413 20.82 -27.98 5.22
C GLU A 413 21.68 -27.94 6.49
N ALA A 414 21.57 -26.88 7.30
CA ALA A 414 22.33 -26.73 8.54
C ALA A 414 21.71 -27.48 9.73
N MET A 415 20.48 -28.00 9.59
CA MET A 415 19.77 -28.69 10.66
C MET A 415 20.50 -30.01 11.03
N PRO A 416 20.82 -30.24 12.33
CA PRO A 416 21.55 -31.46 12.75
C PRO A 416 20.63 -32.70 12.73
N GLY A 417 19.32 -32.54 12.71
CA GLY A 417 18.36 -33.62 12.52
C GLY A 417 18.22 -34.02 11.05
N LEU A 418 17.88 -35.26 10.81
CA LEU A 418 17.61 -35.78 9.47
C LEU A 418 16.24 -35.28 9.01
N LEU A 419 16.16 -34.68 7.83
CA LEU A 419 14.90 -34.26 7.23
C LEU A 419 14.71 -34.90 5.87
N VAL A 420 13.57 -35.55 5.70
CA VAL A 420 13.08 -36.07 4.42
C VAL A 420 11.64 -35.59 4.21
N THR A 421 11.36 -35.01 3.05
CA THR A 421 9.99 -34.61 2.66
C THR A 421 9.55 -35.48 1.51
N VAL A 422 8.34 -36.02 1.60
CA VAL A 422 7.73 -36.88 0.57
C VAL A 422 6.37 -36.33 0.13
N ASP A 423 5.99 -36.59 -1.12
CA ASP A 423 4.64 -36.33 -1.60
C ASP A 423 3.67 -37.46 -1.22
N TYR A 424 2.39 -37.30 -1.57
CA TYR A 424 1.36 -38.32 -1.34
C TYR A 424 1.51 -39.56 -2.23
N ASP A 425 2.34 -39.48 -3.28
CA ASP A 425 2.72 -40.61 -4.15
C ASP A 425 3.96 -41.32 -3.63
N LEU A 426 4.40 -40.97 -2.41
CA LEU A 426 5.57 -41.51 -1.68
C LEU A 426 6.92 -41.20 -2.34
N ASN A 427 6.99 -40.20 -3.23
CA ASN A 427 8.26 -39.79 -3.82
C ASN A 427 8.98 -38.80 -2.91
N ILE A 428 10.30 -38.91 -2.84
CA ILE A 428 11.16 -38.01 -2.08
C ILE A 428 11.27 -36.67 -2.82
N ILE A 429 10.76 -35.62 -2.19
CA ILE A 429 10.80 -34.23 -2.73
C ILE A 429 12.04 -33.49 -2.26
N GLN A 430 12.44 -33.69 -0.99
CA GLN A 430 13.57 -32.97 -0.39
C GLN A 430 14.23 -33.81 0.70
N MET A 431 15.55 -33.66 0.79
CA MET A 431 16.36 -34.23 1.87
C MET A 431 17.43 -33.21 2.27
N ASN A 432 17.70 -33.07 3.57
CA ASN A 432 18.81 -32.24 4.03
C ASN A 432 20.14 -33.00 4.03
N LYS A 433 21.23 -32.26 4.22
CA LYS A 433 22.60 -32.83 4.22
C LYS A 433 22.76 -34.00 5.21
N ALA A 434 22.24 -33.87 6.43
CA ALA A 434 22.33 -34.91 7.44
C ALA A 434 21.64 -36.22 7.02
N ALA A 435 20.48 -36.14 6.35
CA ALA A 435 19.78 -37.29 5.79
C ALA A 435 20.57 -37.89 4.60
N ASN A 436 21.11 -37.07 3.72
CA ASN A 436 21.96 -37.50 2.61
C ASN A 436 23.19 -38.26 3.11
N ASP A 437 23.84 -37.74 4.16
CA ASP A 437 25.04 -38.36 4.74
C ASP A 437 24.72 -39.70 5.42
N LEU A 438 23.58 -39.81 6.12
CA LEU A 438 23.17 -41.07 6.79
C LEU A 438 22.87 -42.19 5.77
N PHE A 439 22.16 -41.86 4.70
CA PHE A 439 21.75 -42.85 3.70
C PHE A 439 22.81 -43.08 2.61
N ASP A 440 24.02 -42.48 2.75
CA ASP A 440 25.20 -42.61 1.88
C ASP A 440 24.89 -42.43 0.38
N ILE A 441 24.15 -41.35 0.08
CA ILE A 441 23.64 -41.08 -1.27
C ILE A 441 24.78 -40.73 -2.25
N SER A 442 25.92 -40.32 -1.76
CA SER A 442 27.12 -40.05 -2.57
C SER A 442 27.56 -41.25 -3.43
N ARG A 443 27.17 -42.47 -3.05
CA ARG A 443 27.46 -43.71 -3.80
C ARG A 443 26.28 -44.27 -4.60
N LYS A 444 25.05 -43.82 -4.34
CA LYS A 444 23.84 -44.23 -5.07
C LYS A 444 23.22 -43.04 -5.79
N LYS A 445 22.80 -43.25 -7.04
CA LYS A 445 22.09 -42.26 -7.87
C LYS A 445 21.06 -41.43 -7.10
N GLN A 446 21.03 -40.11 -7.40
CA GLN A 446 20.07 -39.10 -6.93
C GLN A 446 18.71 -39.70 -6.51
N LEU A 447 18.36 -39.63 -5.20
CA LEU A 447 17.12 -40.20 -4.65
C LEU A 447 15.94 -39.25 -4.76
N LEU A 448 16.17 -38.00 -5.10
CA LEU A 448 15.07 -37.05 -5.36
C LEU A 448 14.18 -37.56 -6.50
N GLY A 449 12.87 -37.60 -6.26
CA GLY A 449 11.87 -38.13 -7.18
C GLY A 449 11.71 -39.65 -7.13
N LYS A 450 12.43 -40.39 -6.25
CA LYS A 450 12.26 -41.83 -6.06
C LYS A 450 11.40 -42.15 -4.84
N ALA A 451 10.91 -43.39 -4.79
CA ALA A 451 10.07 -43.84 -3.69
C ALA A 451 10.82 -43.86 -2.36
N VAL A 452 10.21 -43.35 -1.30
CA VAL A 452 10.77 -43.32 0.06
C VAL A 452 11.04 -44.72 0.63
N GLY A 453 10.36 -45.74 0.11
CA GLY A 453 10.58 -47.16 0.45
C GLY A 453 12.00 -47.67 0.12
N GLU A 454 12.77 -46.94 -0.73
CA GLU A 454 14.19 -47.26 -1.00
C GLU A 454 15.10 -46.95 0.18
N ILE A 455 14.70 -46.07 1.10
CA ILE A 455 15.51 -45.62 2.25
C ILE A 455 14.94 -45.97 3.61
N MET A 456 13.63 -46.12 3.72
CA MET A 456 12.95 -46.45 4.99
C MET A 456 11.62 -47.11 4.76
N ASP A 457 11.09 -47.79 5.80
CA ASP A 457 9.73 -48.33 5.79
C ASP A 457 8.68 -47.21 5.59
N ASP A 458 7.89 -47.33 4.53
CA ASP A 458 6.87 -46.39 4.09
C ASP A 458 5.45 -46.66 4.69
N TYR A 459 5.27 -47.83 5.32
CA TYR A 459 3.96 -48.25 5.88
C TYR A 459 3.36 -47.19 6.83
N PRO A 460 4.10 -46.56 7.75
CA PRO A 460 3.56 -45.50 8.62
C PRO A 460 3.11 -44.26 7.84
N ILE A 461 3.78 -43.94 6.73
CA ILE A 461 3.41 -42.80 5.85
C ILE A 461 2.09 -43.13 5.14
N ILE A 462 1.98 -44.33 4.57
CA ILE A 462 0.75 -44.81 3.91
C ILE A 462 -0.42 -44.77 4.89
N ASN A 463 -0.23 -45.30 6.11
CA ASN A 463 -1.25 -45.25 7.16
C ASN A 463 -1.63 -43.82 7.56
N MET A 464 -0.65 -42.93 7.67
CA MET A 464 -0.89 -41.53 7.98
C MET A 464 -1.80 -40.88 6.91
N ILE A 465 -1.55 -41.12 5.65
CA ILE A 465 -2.37 -40.62 4.53
C ILE A 465 -3.76 -41.27 4.55
N ALA A 466 -3.83 -42.59 4.65
CA ALA A 466 -5.08 -43.37 4.61
C ALA A 466 -6.05 -43.04 5.75
N PHE A 467 -5.54 -42.87 6.97
CA PHE A 467 -6.34 -42.56 8.16
C PHE A 467 -6.34 -41.08 8.51
N ASN A 468 -5.79 -40.22 7.62
CA ASN A 468 -5.77 -38.77 7.75
C ASN A 468 -5.22 -38.27 9.12
N ARG A 469 -4.17 -38.92 9.61
CA ARG A 469 -3.51 -38.53 10.88
C ARG A 469 -2.64 -37.31 10.66
N GLU A 470 -2.55 -36.45 11.68
CA GLU A 470 -1.73 -35.23 11.61
C GLU A 470 -0.28 -35.46 11.97
N ILE A 471 -0.04 -36.24 13.03
CA ILE A 471 1.31 -36.52 13.52
C ILE A 471 1.38 -38.02 13.87
N VAL A 472 2.46 -38.67 13.52
CA VAL A 472 2.83 -40.01 13.92
C VAL A 472 4.26 -40.01 14.42
N GLN A 473 4.52 -40.63 15.57
CA GLN A 473 5.86 -40.76 16.14
C GLN A 473 6.14 -42.22 16.39
N ASP A 474 7.31 -42.67 15.91
CA ASP A 474 7.80 -44.04 16.15
C ASP A 474 9.33 -44.05 16.29
N CYS A 475 9.88 -45.24 16.62
CA CYS A 475 11.30 -45.46 16.68
C CYS A 475 11.62 -46.73 15.90
N ILE A 476 12.43 -46.59 14.86
CA ILE A 476 12.83 -47.67 13.95
C ILE A 476 14.31 -48.04 14.13
N TYR A 477 14.66 -49.25 13.78
CA TYR A 477 16.07 -49.65 13.68
C TYR A 477 16.45 -49.83 12.22
N LEU A 478 17.39 -49.04 11.76
CA LEU A 478 17.96 -49.14 10.41
C LEU A 478 19.05 -50.21 10.41
N ASN A 479 18.79 -51.35 9.76
CA ASN A 479 19.67 -52.51 9.79
C ASN A 479 20.99 -52.26 9.08
N GLU A 480 20.97 -51.56 7.94
CA GLU A 480 22.17 -51.27 7.16
C GLU A 480 23.13 -50.31 7.90
N GLN A 481 22.54 -49.26 8.52
CA GLN A 481 23.28 -48.22 9.25
C GLN A 481 23.57 -48.62 10.71
N LYS A 482 22.94 -49.68 11.21
CA LYS A 482 22.99 -50.14 12.60
C LYS A 482 22.67 -49.06 13.62
N ARG A 483 21.57 -48.27 13.35
CA ARG A 483 21.18 -47.13 14.16
C ARG A 483 19.72 -47.21 14.58
N TYR A 484 19.42 -46.70 15.78
CA TYR A 484 18.08 -46.43 16.24
C TYR A 484 17.72 -45.01 15.84
N ILE A 485 16.65 -44.85 15.07
CA ILE A 485 16.14 -43.56 14.61
C ILE A 485 14.75 -43.30 15.18
N GLU A 486 14.63 -42.27 15.98
CA GLU A 486 13.33 -41.73 16.37
C GLU A 486 12.81 -40.87 15.23
N ARG A 487 11.59 -41.11 14.79
CA ARG A 487 11.00 -40.51 13.61
C ARG A 487 9.67 -39.84 13.98
N VAL A 488 9.49 -38.56 13.57
CA VAL A 488 8.25 -37.80 13.66
C VAL A 488 7.79 -37.49 12.25
N LEU A 489 6.62 -38.01 11.88
CA LEU A 489 5.95 -37.75 10.62
C LEU A 489 4.89 -36.68 10.85
N THR A 490 4.87 -35.64 10.00
CA THR A 490 3.88 -34.57 10.05
C THR A 490 3.20 -34.43 8.68
N ASN A 491 1.87 -34.42 8.65
CA ASN A 491 1.07 -34.35 7.44
C ASN A 491 0.66 -32.90 7.13
N ASP A 492 1.27 -32.30 6.11
CA ASP A 492 0.80 -31.02 5.54
C ASP A 492 -0.25 -31.27 4.44
N ARG A 493 -1.51 -31.34 4.86
CA ARG A 493 -2.65 -31.61 3.96
C ARG A 493 -2.84 -30.57 2.89
N LYS A 494 -2.49 -29.32 3.18
CA LYS A 494 -2.67 -28.20 2.24
C LYS A 494 -1.77 -28.36 1.02
N ASN A 495 -0.53 -28.74 1.25
CA ASN A 495 0.47 -28.90 0.19
C ASN A 495 0.63 -30.36 -0.25
N LYS A 496 -0.11 -31.30 0.38
CA LYS A 496 -0.01 -32.76 0.13
C LYS A 496 1.41 -33.28 0.30
N LEU A 497 2.05 -32.91 1.42
CA LEU A 497 3.40 -33.28 1.76
C LEU A 497 3.44 -33.94 3.14
N ILE A 498 4.33 -34.92 3.29
CA ILE A 498 4.67 -35.49 4.58
C ILE A 498 6.10 -35.10 4.91
N LEU A 499 6.29 -34.44 6.07
CA LEU A 499 7.60 -34.13 6.61
C LEU A 499 8.00 -35.27 7.56
N CYS A 500 9.14 -35.87 7.31
CA CYS A 500 9.75 -36.86 8.15
C CYS A 500 10.99 -36.26 8.82
N ILE A 501 10.86 -35.91 10.10
CA ILE A 501 11.97 -35.41 10.93
C ILE A 501 12.48 -36.59 11.75
N MET A 502 13.78 -36.84 11.69
CA MET A 502 14.40 -38.00 12.32
C MET A 502 15.59 -37.60 13.19
N LYS A 503 15.76 -38.31 14.30
CA LYS A 503 16.85 -38.14 15.24
C LYS A 503 17.53 -39.47 15.48
N ASP A 504 18.88 -39.51 15.39
CA ASP A 504 19.65 -40.66 15.81
C ASP A 504 19.67 -40.75 17.36
N VAL A 505 19.03 -41.78 17.88
CA VAL A 505 18.93 -42.06 19.33
C VAL A 505 19.65 -43.34 19.71
N THR A 506 20.63 -43.77 18.90
CA THR A 506 21.38 -45.03 19.10
C THR A 506 22.08 -45.03 20.43
N ARG A 507 22.78 -43.96 20.79
CA ARG A 507 23.50 -43.85 22.06
C ARG A 507 22.58 -43.89 23.26
N GLU A 508 21.43 -43.19 23.17
CA GLU A 508 20.41 -43.20 24.21
C GLU A 508 19.82 -44.62 24.41
N LYS A 509 19.48 -45.28 23.30
CA LYS A 509 18.91 -46.65 23.35
C LYS A 509 19.96 -47.69 23.82
N GLU A 510 21.19 -47.58 23.45
CA GLU A 510 22.26 -48.45 23.97
C GLU A 510 22.51 -48.21 25.45
N SER A 511 22.52 -46.97 25.90
CA SER A 511 22.64 -46.64 27.32
C SER A 511 21.47 -47.18 28.12
N GLU A 512 20.22 -47.00 27.63
CA GLU A 512 19.03 -47.55 28.22
C GLU A 512 19.07 -49.10 28.35
N LYS A 513 19.52 -49.79 27.28
CA LYS A 513 19.72 -51.22 27.27
C LYS A 513 20.76 -51.65 28.30
N LYS A 514 21.91 -50.94 28.41
CA LYS A 514 22.94 -51.21 29.42
C LYS A 514 22.41 -51.03 30.84
N GLN A 515 21.64 -49.94 31.09
CA GLN A 515 21.04 -49.72 32.41
C GLN A 515 20.01 -50.82 32.77
N ASN A 516 19.14 -51.20 31.83
CA ASN A 516 18.16 -52.22 32.03
C ASN A 516 18.83 -53.61 32.29
N ARG A 517 19.93 -53.88 31.59
CA ARG A 517 20.70 -55.10 31.84
C ARG A 517 21.38 -55.08 33.22
N ALA A 518 21.96 -53.96 33.62
CA ALA A 518 22.54 -53.79 34.95
C ALA A 518 21.49 -53.90 36.06
N LYS A 519 20.29 -53.32 35.85
CA LYS A 519 19.14 -53.48 36.78
C LYS A 519 18.69 -54.93 36.88
N ALA A 520 18.58 -55.65 35.75
CA ALA A 520 18.23 -57.08 35.75
C ALA A 520 19.28 -57.96 36.44
N GLU A 521 20.56 -57.69 36.22
CA GLU A 521 21.68 -58.39 36.91
C GLU A 521 21.69 -58.09 38.40
N ALA A 522 21.36 -56.85 38.83
CA ALA A 522 21.23 -56.47 40.22
C ALA A 522 20.04 -57.20 40.93
N VAL A 523 18.91 -57.33 40.23
CA VAL A 523 17.74 -58.08 40.71
C VAL A 523 18.11 -59.57 40.90
N GLN A 524 18.79 -60.16 39.89
CA GLN A 524 19.23 -61.58 40.02
C GLN A 524 20.22 -61.78 41.17
N MET A 525 21.11 -60.82 41.42
CA MET A 525 22.06 -60.86 42.51
C MET A 525 21.36 -60.73 43.88
N ALA A 526 20.36 -59.82 43.95
CA ALA A 526 19.53 -59.66 45.15
C ALA A 526 18.72 -60.94 45.44
N ASP A 527 18.15 -61.58 44.41
CA ASP A 527 17.45 -62.86 44.53
C ASP A 527 18.39 -63.97 45.05
N LYS A 528 19.60 -64.08 44.52
CA LYS A 528 20.62 -65.05 44.99
C LYS A 528 20.98 -64.81 46.47
N LEU A 529 21.26 -63.53 46.82
CA LEU A 529 21.59 -63.17 48.19
C LEU A 529 20.42 -63.45 49.14
N ALA A 530 19.17 -63.14 48.71
CA ALA A 530 17.99 -63.46 49.50
C ALA A 530 17.79 -64.94 49.68
N ALA A 531 17.99 -65.73 48.64
CA ALA A 531 17.92 -67.18 48.73
C ALA A 531 19.02 -67.76 49.64
N GLU A 532 20.23 -67.22 49.61
CA GLU A 532 21.32 -67.64 50.48
C GLU A 532 21.12 -67.21 51.93
N GLN A 533 20.62 -65.97 52.15
CA GLN A 533 20.21 -65.52 53.50
C GLN A 533 19.07 -66.35 54.07
N LEU A 534 18.06 -66.72 53.29
CA LEU A 534 16.96 -67.56 53.67
C LEU A 534 17.47 -68.99 53.98
N ARG A 535 18.45 -69.52 53.23
CA ARG A 535 19.08 -70.81 53.55
C ARG A 535 19.77 -70.74 54.89
N ILE A 536 20.57 -69.69 55.16
CA ILE A 536 21.25 -69.49 56.44
C ILE A 536 20.23 -69.30 57.59
N VAL A 537 19.18 -68.51 57.35
CA VAL A 537 18.09 -68.33 58.34
C VAL A 537 17.35 -69.61 58.58
N HIS A 538 17.14 -70.45 57.53
CA HIS A 538 16.55 -71.78 57.71
C HIS A 538 17.46 -72.72 58.51
N GLU A 539 18.77 -72.69 58.30
CA GLU A 539 19.77 -73.41 59.09
C GLU A 539 19.78 -72.91 60.55
N ILE A 540 19.71 -71.57 60.75
CA ILE A 540 19.61 -70.94 62.08
C ILE A 540 18.22 -71.25 62.75
N ALA A 541 17.12 -71.16 62.01
CA ALA A 541 15.77 -71.47 62.51
C ALA A 541 15.57 -72.95 62.78
N SER A 542 16.24 -73.79 62.02
CA SER A 542 16.35 -75.20 62.36
C SER A 542 17.04 -75.42 63.70
N LEU A 543 17.90 -74.52 64.13
CA LEU A 543 18.59 -74.52 65.40
C LEU A 543 17.88 -73.73 66.50
N LEU A 544 17.00 -72.76 66.17
CA LEU A 544 16.34 -71.84 67.15
C LEU A 544 14.82 -71.68 67.02
N GLY A 545 14.19 -72.35 66.18
CA GLY A 545 12.73 -72.56 66.19
C GLY A 545 11.75 -71.40 66.00
N GLU A 546 12.12 -70.18 65.86
CA GLU A 546 11.20 -69.04 65.68
C GLU A 546 11.87 -67.85 64.99
N THR A 547 11.55 -67.55 63.80
CA THR A 547 11.62 -66.19 63.19
C THR A 547 11.79 -66.14 61.65
N ALA A 548 11.45 -67.22 60.94
CA ALA A 548 11.70 -67.33 59.47
C ALA A 548 10.62 -66.64 58.59
N ALA A 549 9.47 -66.28 59.15
CA ALA A 549 8.33 -65.76 58.34
C ALA A 549 8.51 -64.28 57.95
N ASP A 550 9.01 -63.45 58.88
CA ASP A 550 9.02 -61.98 58.67
C ASP A 550 10.11 -61.53 57.66
N THR A 551 11.24 -62.26 57.60
CA THR A 551 12.32 -61.96 56.72
C THR A 551 11.99 -62.27 55.26
N LYS A 552 11.19 -63.31 55.00
CA LYS A 552 10.79 -63.68 53.63
C LYS A 552 9.81 -62.64 53.00
N VAL A 553 8.91 -62.08 53.82
CA VAL A 553 7.96 -61.07 53.39
C VAL A 553 8.72 -59.77 52.98
N ALA A 554 9.67 -59.30 53.81
CA ALA A 554 10.47 -58.10 53.53
C ALA A 554 11.36 -58.22 52.27
N ILE A 555 11.87 -59.42 52.01
CA ILE A 555 12.69 -59.64 50.78
C ILE A 555 11.81 -59.70 49.51
N GLU A 556 10.59 -60.27 49.61
CA GLU A 556 9.66 -60.35 48.50
C GLU A 556 9.10 -58.94 48.14
N GLU A 557 8.84 -58.07 49.13
CA GLU A 557 8.46 -56.64 48.92
C GLU A 557 9.60 -55.86 48.24
N LEU A 558 10.84 -56.03 48.68
CA LEU A 558 12.01 -55.41 48.06
C LEU A 558 12.15 -55.79 46.57
N LYS A 559 11.93 -57.08 46.28
CA LYS A 559 11.97 -57.61 44.91
C LYS A 559 10.86 -57.04 44.04
N GLN A 560 9.64 -56.92 44.53
CA GLN A 560 8.51 -56.31 43.79
C GLN A 560 8.76 -54.82 43.50
N THR A 561 9.33 -54.07 44.45
CA THR A 561 9.63 -52.66 44.27
C THR A 561 10.69 -52.46 43.15
N ILE A 562 11.75 -53.31 43.13
CA ILE A 562 12.80 -53.27 42.09
C ILE A 562 12.23 -53.65 40.70
N LEU A 563 11.29 -54.63 40.63
CA LEU A 563 10.65 -55.01 39.36
C LEU A 563 9.63 -54.01 38.83
N GLN A 564 9.02 -53.18 39.69
CA GLN A 564 8.13 -52.07 39.28
C GLN A 564 8.90 -50.88 38.67
N GLU A 565 10.16 -50.66 39.09
CA GLU A 565 11.02 -49.63 38.50
C GLU A 565 11.64 -50.04 37.15
N ILE A 566 11.48 -51.29 36.68
CA ILE A 566 12.01 -51.84 35.42
C ILE A 566 10.95 -51.83 34.28
N LYS A 567 9.64 -51.58 34.59
CA LYS A 567 8.59 -51.41 33.58
C LYS A 567 8.40 -49.94 33.22
#